data_415a62a03d42a0b9fb9c51acf93713d5
#
_entry.id   415a62a03d42a0b9fb9c51acf93713d5
#
_cell.length_a   1.000
_cell.length_b   1.000
_cell.length_c   1.000
_cell.angle_alpha   90.00
_cell.angle_beta   90.00
_cell.angle_gamma   90.00
#
_symmetry.space_group_name_H-M   'P 1'
#
loop_
_entity.id
_entity.type
_entity.pdbx_description
1 polymer ?
#
loop_
_entity_poly.entity_id
_entity_poly.type
_entity_poly.pdbx_seq_one_letter_code
_entity_poly.pdbx_strand_id
1 'polypeptide(L)'
;MANKRRTFRIRSNGKGDYPASDKIKSRISTVTRSMASTLVPRIGATYDDRRKMVVLLYGITDENEIKEKLNHLTCVYCGEKATGLDHLHPLINGKTPTGYFTEPANLVPCCSSCNQKKGNDEWDVFMNKTEEKFKYLNEDGKKEERIARLKEFVKNMPATKLELPAELKRKYKQLYISIEKELGNIQDVLAKEAELLLNLLQDKQ
;
A
#
# COMPACT_ATOMS: atom_id res chain seq x y z
N MET A 1 -28.11 23.45 -32.61
CA MET A 1 -27.13 23.03 -31.60
C MET A 1 -26.69 21.63 -31.94
N ALA A 2 -25.47 21.48 -32.47
CA ALA A 2 -24.96 20.19 -32.93
C ALA A 2 -24.51 19.32 -31.75
N ASN A 3 -25.12 18.16 -31.64
CA ASN A 3 -24.84 17.15 -30.64
C ASN A 3 -23.45 16.52 -30.93
N LYS A 4 -22.41 16.94 -30.19
CA LYS A 4 -21.07 16.35 -30.29
C LYS A 4 -21.14 14.90 -29.79
N ARG A 5 -21.30 13.95 -30.71
CA ARG A 5 -21.10 12.51 -30.44
C ARG A 5 -19.69 12.34 -29.88
N ARG A 6 -19.58 11.84 -28.65
CA ARG A 6 -18.32 11.39 -28.08
C ARG A 6 -17.88 10.15 -28.85
N THR A 7 -16.94 10.32 -29.77
CA THR A 7 -16.28 9.20 -30.44
C THR A 7 -15.36 8.50 -29.42
N PHE A 8 -15.73 7.33 -28.97
CA PHE A 8 -14.80 6.45 -28.29
C PHE A 8 -13.74 6.05 -29.32
N ARG A 9 -12.51 6.56 -29.16
CA ARG A 9 -11.37 6.06 -29.93
C ARG A 9 -10.98 4.72 -29.33
N ILE A 10 -11.42 3.63 -29.94
CA ILE A 10 -10.80 2.32 -29.80
C ILE A 10 -9.44 2.44 -30.48
N ARG A 11 -8.34 2.37 -29.73
CA ARG A 11 -7.01 2.36 -30.33
C ARG A 11 -6.87 1.12 -31.19
N SER A 12 -6.65 1.33 -32.48
CA SER A 12 -6.67 0.37 -33.56
C SER A 12 -5.43 -0.52 -33.61
N ASN A 13 -5.16 -1.33 -32.60
CA ASN A 13 -4.15 -2.40 -32.69
C ASN A 13 -4.74 -3.80 -32.60
N GLY A 14 -6.02 -4.00 -32.95
CA GLY A 14 -6.60 -5.31 -33.19
C GLY A 14 -6.64 -6.31 -32.02
N LYS A 15 -6.05 -5.97 -30.90
CA LYS A 15 -6.15 -6.66 -29.61
C LYS A 15 -6.63 -5.61 -28.64
N GLY A 16 -7.89 -5.71 -28.20
CA GLY A 16 -8.40 -4.86 -27.14
C GLY A 16 -7.38 -4.84 -26.00
N ASP A 17 -6.93 -3.64 -25.60
CA ASP A 17 -6.05 -3.46 -24.43
C ASP A 17 -6.82 -3.82 -23.15
N TYR A 18 -7.22 -5.07 -23.02
CA TYR A 18 -7.50 -5.63 -21.69
C TYR A 18 -6.20 -5.57 -20.91
N PRO A 19 -6.25 -5.15 -19.67
CA PRO A 19 -5.06 -5.18 -18.84
C PRO A 19 -4.47 -6.58 -18.92
N ALA A 20 -3.21 -6.69 -19.36
CA ALA A 20 -2.53 -7.97 -19.50
C ALA A 20 -2.77 -8.83 -18.26
N SER A 21 -2.85 -10.16 -18.43
CA SER A 21 -3.13 -11.12 -17.34
C SER A 21 -2.32 -10.85 -16.06
N ASP A 22 -1.11 -10.30 -16.19
CA ASP A 22 -0.24 -9.95 -15.08
C ASP A 22 -0.72 -8.72 -14.27
N LYS A 23 -1.34 -7.72 -14.92
CA LYS A 23 -1.96 -6.58 -14.22
C LYS A 23 -3.20 -7.02 -13.44
N ILE A 24 -3.93 -7.99 -13.96
CA ILE A 24 -5.10 -8.58 -13.31
C ILE A 24 -4.66 -9.39 -12.09
N LYS A 25 -3.66 -10.27 -12.23
CA LYS A 25 -3.09 -11.03 -11.12
C LYS A 25 -2.54 -10.12 -10.01
N SER A 26 -1.87 -9.04 -10.39
CA SER A 26 -1.37 -8.05 -9.44
C SER A 26 -2.50 -7.37 -8.65
N ARG A 27 -3.65 -7.05 -9.31
CA ARG A 27 -4.82 -6.47 -8.64
C ARG A 27 -5.48 -7.46 -7.69
N ILE A 28 -5.66 -8.72 -8.10
CA ILE A 28 -6.20 -9.77 -7.24
C ILE A 28 -5.34 -9.92 -5.99
N SER A 29 -4.03 -10.06 -6.16
CA SER A 29 -3.09 -10.18 -5.03
C SER A 29 -3.16 -8.96 -4.08
N THR A 30 -3.33 -7.75 -4.63
CA THR A 30 -3.49 -6.52 -3.84
C THR A 30 -4.80 -6.52 -3.04
N VAL A 31 -5.92 -6.89 -3.68
CA VAL A 31 -7.23 -6.96 -3.01
C VAL A 31 -7.22 -8.04 -1.93
N THR A 32 -6.71 -9.25 -2.26
CA THR A 32 -6.61 -10.35 -1.29
C THR A 32 -5.78 -9.95 -0.08
N ARG A 33 -4.65 -9.28 -0.29
CA ARG A 33 -3.80 -8.78 0.79
C ARG A 33 -4.51 -7.74 1.64
N SER A 34 -5.24 -6.80 1.01
CA SER A 34 -6.04 -5.80 1.71
C SER A 34 -7.11 -6.46 2.56
N MET A 35 -7.87 -7.41 2.03
CA MET A 35 -8.87 -8.17 2.77
C MET A 35 -8.23 -8.95 3.92
N ALA A 36 -7.14 -9.65 3.65
CA ALA A 36 -6.42 -10.42 4.66
C ALA A 36 -5.90 -9.54 5.81
N SER A 37 -5.43 -8.33 5.51
CA SER A 37 -4.95 -7.39 6.53
C SER A 37 -6.06 -6.89 7.46
N THR A 38 -7.34 -6.93 7.03
CA THR A 38 -8.46 -6.56 7.90
C THR A 38 -8.71 -7.54 9.04
N LEU A 39 -8.18 -8.75 8.92
CA LEU A 39 -8.26 -9.78 9.98
C LEU A 39 -7.21 -9.56 11.08
N VAL A 40 -6.25 -8.67 10.85
CA VAL A 40 -5.23 -8.32 11.85
C VAL A 40 -5.84 -7.29 12.82
N PRO A 41 -5.69 -7.47 14.15
CA PRO A 41 -6.18 -6.52 15.14
C PRO A 41 -5.66 -5.11 14.91
N ARG A 42 -6.50 -4.11 15.22
CA ARG A 42 -6.18 -2.70 15.14
C ARG A 42 -6.21 -2.06 16.52
N ILE A 43 -5.19 -1.30 16.83
CA ILE A 43 -5.10 -0.50 18.05
C ILE A 43 -5.15 0.97 17.62
N GLY A 44 -6.12 1.71 18.15
CA GLY A 44 -6.30 3.12 17.81
C GLY A 44 -5.18 3.99 18.39
N ALA A 45 -4.81 5.06 17.68
CA ALA A 45 -3.83 6.03 18.13
C ALA A 45 -4.46 7.07 19.07
N THR A 46 -3.85 7.30 20.22
CA THR A 46 -4.14 8.42 21.11
C THR A 46 -3.52 9.73 20.59
N TYR A 47 -3.83 10.85 21.23
CA TYR A 47 -3.13 12.10 20.92
C TYR A 47 -1.65 12.00 21.26
N ASP A 48 -1.31 11.38 22.39
CA ASP A 48 0.09 11.20 22.83
C ASP A 48 0.90 10.34 21.86
N ASP A 49 0.31 9.29 21.31
CA ASP A 49 0.95 8.48 20.26
C ASP A 49 1.27 9.32 19.03
N ARG A 50 0.32 10.14 18.56
CA ARG A 50 0.49 11.02 17.41
C ARG A 50 1.52 12.12 17.68
N ARG A 51 1.48 12.69 18.86
CA ARG A 51 2.47 13.67 19.33
C ARG A 51 3.88 13.06 19.33
N LYS A 52 4.04 11.90 19.93
CA LYS A 52 5.32 11.16 19.99
C LYS A 52 5.82 10.81 18.58
N MET A 53 4.94 10.40 17.70
CA MET A 53 5.26 10.16 16.28
C MET A 53 5.84 11.43 15.64
N VAL A 54 5.23 12.61 15.81
CA VAL A 54 5.71 13.86 15.22
C VAL A 54 7.08 14.23 15.77
N VAL A 55 7.27 14.13 17.09
CA VAL A 55 8.58 14.40 17.73
C VAL A 55 9.68 13.52 17.13
N LEU A 56 9.45 12.22 17.04
CA LEU A 56 10.46 11.26 16.60
C LEU A 56 10.73 11.33 15.10
N LEU A 57 9.68 11.42 14.27
CA LEU A 57 9.84 11.37 12.82
C LEU A 57 10.24 12.71 12.19
N TYR A 58 9.88 13.84 12.82
CA TYR A 58 10.15 15.18 12.25
C TYR A 58 11.06 16.05 13.13
N GLY A 59 11.35 15.64 14.36
CA GLY A 59 12.19 16.39 15.28
C GLY A 59 11.54 17.67 15.85
N ILE A 60 10.22 17.77 15.79
CA ILE A 60 9.44 18.92 16.24
C ILE A 60 9.06 18.70 17.70
N THR A 61 9.39 19.64 18.59
CA THR A 61 9.13 19.53 20.04
C THR A 61 8.19 20.60 20.57
N ASP A 62 7.98 21.71 19.85
CA ASP A 62 7.01 22.74 20.23
C ASP A 62 5.58 22.26 20.00
N GLU A 63 4.69 22.48 20.97
CA GLU A 63 3.31 21.96 20.93
C GLU A 63 2.44 22.59 19.82
N ASN A 64 2.68 23.85 19.45
CA ASN A 64 1.93 24.50 18.37
C ASN A 64 2.39 23.98 17.01
N GLU A 65 3.71 23.83 16.84
CA GLU A 65 4.28 23.23 15.62
C GLU A 65 3.87 21.76 15.47
N ILE A 66 3.77 20.99 16.59
CA ILE A 66 3.26 19.61 16.56
C ILE A 66 1.81 19.58 16.06
N LYS A 67 0.94 20.46 16.57
CA LYS A 67 -0.47 20.55 16.14
C LYS A 67 -0.57 20.93 14.67
N GLU A 68 0.23 21.88 14.20
CA GLU A 68 0.31 22.28 12.81
C GLU A 68 0.81 21.10 11.94
N LYS A 69 1.87 20.42 12.36
CA LYS A 69 2.42 19.26 11.64
C LYS A 69 1.43 18.12 11.55
N LEU A 70 0.62 17.86 12.54
CA LEU A 70 -0.43 16.84 12.52
C LEU A 70 -1.49 17.12 11.44
N ASN A 71 -1.72 18.38 11.08
CA ASN A 71 -2.62 18.77 9.99
C ASN A 71 -1.94 18.67 8.61
N HIS A 72 -0.60 18.71 8.57
CA HIS A 72 0.20 18.79 7.34
C HIS A 72 1.33 17.76 7.33
N LEU A 73 0.98 16.47 7.50
CA LEU A 73 1.95 15.38 7.52
C LEU A 73 2.65 15.21 6.17
N THR A 74 3.93 14.95 6.20
CA THR A 74 4.74 14.60 5.03
C THR A 74 5.14 13.12 5.07
N CYS A 75 5.38 12.55 3.90
CA CYS A 75 5.81 11.17 3.75
C CYS A 75 7.19 10.97 4.42
N VAL A 76 7.29 10.03 5.35
CA VAL A 76 8.55 9.73 6.06
C VAL A 76 9.63 9.15 5.15
N TYR A 77 9.29 8.69 3.96
CA TYR A 77 10.22 8.09 3.01
C TYR A 77 10.79 9.10 2.02
N CYS A 78 9.96 9.95 1.40
CA CYS A 78 10.39 10.88 0.35
C CYS A 78 10.21 12.37 0.68
N GLY A 79 9.54 12.72 1.78
CA GLY A 79 9.30 14.11 2.17
C GLY A 79 8.07 14.77 1.53
N GLU A 80 7.51 14.20 0.46
CA GLU A 80 6.29 14.69 -0.19
C GLU A 80 5.07 14.66 0.75
N LYS A 81 3.97 15.32 0.36
CA LYS A 81 2.73 15.29 1.15
C LYS A 81 2.28 13.86 1.41
N ALA A 82 2.02 13.52 2.66
CA ALA A 82 1.41 12.24 3.00
C ALA A 82 -0.06 12.22 2.59
N THR A 83 -0.50 11.08 2.03
CA THR A 83 -1.89 10.85 1.62
C THR A 83 -2.57 9.74 2.41
N GLY A 84 -1.82 9.10 3.32
CA GLY A 84 -2.29 8.01 4.17
C GLY A 84 -1.21 7.56 5.15
N LEU A 85 -1.41 6.38 5.68
CA LEU A 85 -0.48 5.71 6.58
C LEU A 85 0.03 4.42 5.93
N ASP A 86 1.26 4.06 6.22
CA ASP A 86 1.88 2.80 5.84
C ASP A 86 2.34 2.03 7.07
N HIS A 87 2.40 0.71 6.97
CA HIS A 87 2.96 -0.14 8.01
C HIS A 87 4.48 -0.25 7.81
N LEU A 88 5.27 0.16 8.81
CA LEU A 88 6.73 0.00 8.79
C LEU A 88 7.11 -1.46 8.59
N HIS A 89 6.53 -2.33 9.40
CA HIS A 89 6.63 -3.78 9.29
C HIS A 89 5.36 -4.32 8.61
N PRO A 90 5.48 -5.06 7.51
CA PRO A 90 4.31 -5.55 6.79
C PRO A 90 3.48 -6.51 7.64
N LEU A 91 2.15 -6.39 7.57
CA LEU A 91 1.24 -7.30 8.29
C LEU A 91 1.22 -8.71 7.68
N ILE A 92 1.45 -8.78 6.37
CA ILE A 92 1.41 -10.02 5.59
C ILE A 92 2.70 -10.12 4.77
N ASN A 93 3.34 -11.28 4.82
CA ASN A 93 4.48 -11.60 3.96
C ASN A 93 4.36 -13.05 3.46
N GLY A 94 4.59 -13.26 2.16
CA GLY A 94 4.48 -14.60 1.56
C GLY A 94 3.12 -15.27 1.79
N LYS A 95 2.00 -14.51 1.79
CA LYS A 95 0.63 -14.96 2.05
C LYS A 95 0.38 -15.42 3.49
N THR A 96 1.26 -15.07 4.42
CA THR A 96 1.12 -15.40 5.85
C THR A 96 1.22 -14.15 6.71
N PRO A 97 0.51 -14.09 7.86
CA PRO A 97 0.65 -12.98 8.80
C PRO A 97 2.05 -13.01 9.42
N THR A 98 2.61 -11.81 9.61
CA THR A 98 3.96 -11.63 10.16
C THR A 98 3.99 -11.64 11.68
N GLY A 99 2.85 -11.39 12.32
CA GLY A 99 2.72 -11.20 13.76
C GLY A 99 2.67 -9.72 14.18
N TYR A 100 2.90 -8.79 13.27
CA TYR A 100 2.73 -7.36 13.53
C TYR A 100 1.27 -6.92 13.43
N PHE A 101 0.93 -5.81 14.11
CA PHE A 101 -0.42 -5.25 14.19
C PHE A 101 -0.53 -3.90 13.46
N THR A 102 -1.78 -3.48 13.23
CA THR A 102 -2.11 -2.10 12.90
C THR A 102 -2.20 -1.32 14.20
N GLU A 103 -1.10 -0.68 14.59
CA GLU A 103 -0.95 0.08 15.83
C GLU A 103 -0.09 1.33 15.60
N PRO A 104 -0.13 2.34 16.50
CA PRO A 104 0.64 3.57 16.35
C PRO A 104 2.13 3.35 16.12
N ALA A 105 2.71 2.35 16.78
CA ALA A 105 4.13 2.00 16.68
C ALA A 105 4.53 1.39 15.31
N ASN A 106 3.55 0.89 14.55
CA ASN A 106 3.76 0.30 13.23
C ASN A 106 3.20 1.17 12.09
N LEU A 107 2.65 2.36 12.38
CA LEU A 107 2.03 3.23 11.39
C LEU A 107 2.80 4.54 11.22
N VAL A 108 3.12 4.88 9.98
CA VAL A 108 3.82 6.13 9.66
C VAL A 108 3.16 6.86 8.50
N PRO A 109 3.20 8.21 8.48
CA PRO A 109 2.70 9.00 7.35
C PRO A 109 3.42 8.67 6.05
N CYS A 110 2.65 8.39 4.98
CA CYS A 110 3.20 7.97 3.70
C CYS A 110 2.38 8.51 2.51
N CYS A 111 3.04 8.84 1.40
CA CYS A 111 2.37 9.10 0.14
C CYS A 111 2.01 7.80 -0.58
N SER A 112 1.01 7.84 -1.45
CA SER A 112 0.54 6.65 -2.19
C SER A 112 1.64 6.00 -3.03
N SER A 113 2.53 6.80 -3.63
CA SER A 113 3.65 6.29 -4.45
C SER A 113 4.63 5.45 -3.63
N CYS A 114 5.06 5.95 -2.47
CA CYS A 114 5.97 5.21 -1.58
C CYS A 114 5.29 3.94 -1.03
N ASN A 115 4.03 4.05 -0.58
CA ASN A 115 3.27 2.91 -0.07
C ASN A 115 3.16 1.77 -1.11
N GLN A 116 2.82 2.12 -2.36
CA GLN A 116 2.75 1.14 -3.44
C GLN A 116 4.11 0.51 -3.76
N LYS A 117 5.17 1.32 -3.84
CA LYS A 117 6.52 0.86 -4.17
C LYS A 117 7.18 0.06 -3.05
N LYS A 118 6.87 0.37 -1.80
CA LYS A 118 7.34 -0.39 -0.63
C LYS A 118 6.65 -1.75 -0.58
N GLY A 119 5.33 -1.80 -0.75
CA GLY A 119 4.57 -3.05 -0.75
C GLY A 119 4.75 -3.84 0.55
N ASN A 120 5.34 -5.03 0.48
CA ASN A 120 5.60 -5.89 1.65
C ASN A 120 7.04 -5.86 2.14
N ASP A 121 7.85 -4.92 1.65
CA ASP A 121 9.20 -4.77 2.17
C ASP A 121 9.18 -4.21 3.60
N GLU A 122 10.15 -4.59 4.40
CA GLU A 122 10.49 -3.88 5.63
C GLU A 122 10.93 -2.45 5.27
N TRP A 123 10.68 -1.50 6.14
CA TRP A 123 10.96 -0.09 5.86
C TRP A 123 12.45 0.18 5.55
N ASP A 124 13.36 -0.51 6.25
CA ASP A 124 14.81 -0.38 6.05
C ASP A 124 15.25 -0.99 4.72
N VAL A 125 14.69 -2.13 4.33
CA VAL A 125 14.93 -2.73 3.01
C VAL A 125 14.47 -1.76 1.91
N PHE A 126 13.28 -1.16 2.06
CA PHE A 126 12.76 -0.19 1.10
C PHE A 126 13.63 1.05 1.00
N MET A 127 14.01 1.64 2.14
CA MET A 127 14.84 2.85 2.17
C MET A 127 16.25 2.64 1.64
N ASN A 128 16.79 1.42 1.69
CA ASN A 128 18.13 1.10 1.19
C ASN A 128 18.16 0.68 -0.28
N LYS A 129 17.03 0.70 -1.00
CA LYS A 129 17.01 0.42 -2.46
C LYS A 129 17.79 1.48 -3.23
N THR A 130 18.57 1.01 -4.21
CA THR A 130 19.50 1.84 -5.01
C THR A 130 19.14 1.89 -6.50
N GLU A 131 18.19 1.08 -6.96
CA GLU A 131 17.78 1.04 -8.36
C GLU A 131 17.22 2.41 -8.82
N GLU A 132 17.38 2.73 -10.09
CA GLU A 132 17.00 4.01 -10.71
C GLU A 132 15.61 4.50 -10.31
N LYS A 133 14.63 3.58 -10.29
CA LYS A 133 13.25 3.89 -9.91
C LYS A 133 13.04 4.34 -8.45
N PHE A 134 14.09 4.25 -7.60
CA PHE A 134 14.07 4.66 -6.19
C PHE A 134 14.91 5.90 -5.92
N LYS A 135 15.57 6.51 -6.92
CA LYS A 135 16.36 7.74 -6.75
C LYS A 135 15.56 8.89 -6.15
N TYR A 136 14.25 8.95 -6.40
CA TYR A 136 13.34 9.94 -5.83
C TYR A 136 13.31 9.97 -4.29
N LEU A 137 13.73 8.87 -3.63
CA LEU A 137 13.84 8.85 -2.17
C LEU A 137 14.93 9.80 -1.63
N ASN A 138 15.81 10.29 -2.50
CA ASN A 138 16.90 11.20 -2.14
C ASN A 138 16.97 12.46 -3.02
N GLU A 139 15.91 12.83 -3.74
CA GLU A 139 15.92 14.01 -4.60
C GLU A 139 16.22 15.31 -3.84
N ASP A 140 15.78 15.41 -2.58
CA ASP A 140 16.03 16.54 -1.70
C ASP A 140 17.29 16.40 -0.83
N GLY A 141 18.09 15.34 -1.02
CA GLY A 141 19.32 15.08 -0.27
C GLY A 141 19.10 14.65 1.19
N LYS A 142 17.86 14.39 1.64
CA LYS A 142 17.52 14.13 3.06
C LYS A 142 17.23 12.66 3.37
N LYS A 143 17.59 11.75 2.49
CA LYS A 143 17.32 10.31 2.68
C LYS A 143 17.95 9.78 3.97
N GLU A 144 19.19 10.10 4.23
CA GLU A 144 19.92 9.61 5.42
C GLU A 144 19.34 10.18 6.72
N GLU A 145 18.90 11.44 6.73
CA GLU A 145 18.19 12.03 7.86
C GLU A 145 16.90 11.27 8.14
N ARG A 146 16.11 10.97 7.11
CA ARG A 146 14.87 10.18 7.27
C ARG A 146 15.14 8.78 7.79
N ILE A 147 16.19 8.12 7.31
CA ILE A 147 16.61 6.81 7.83
C ILE A 147 16.95 6.91 9.32
N ALA A 148 17.70 7.94 9.72
CA ALA A 148 18.04 8.15 11.11
C ALA A 148 16.79 8.36 11.99
N ARG A 149 15.82 9.18 11.53
CA ARG A 149 14.55 9.41 12.21
C ARG A 149 13.71 8.13 12.32
N LEU A 150 13.64 7.33 11.27
CA LEU A 150 12.93 6.05 11.30
C LEU A 150 13.59 5.06 12.27
N LYS A 151 14.91 4.99 12.34
CA LYS A 151 15.62 4.19 13.34
C LYS A 151 15.29 4.63 14.77
N GLU A 152 15.28 5.93 15.00
CA GLU A 152 14.93 6.51 16.31
C GLU A 152 13.46 6.21 16.66
N PHE A 153 12.55 6.35 15.69
CA PHE A 153 11.14 6.00 15.88
C PHE A 153 10.97 4.54 16.28
N VAL A 154 11.54 3.60 15.54
CA VAL A 154 11.44 2.16 15.84
C VAL A 154 12.04 1.82 17.21
N LYS A 155 13.14 2.48 17.58
CA LYS A 155 13.77 2.28 18.89
C LYS A 155 12.89 2.76 20.05
N ASN A 156 12.22 3.92 19.91
CA ASN A 156 11.46 4.56 20.98
C ASN A 156 9.95 4.25 20.96
N MET A 157 9.46 3.71 19.86
CA MET A 157 8.10 3.16 19.68
C MET A 157 8.19 1.80 19.01
N PRO A 158 8.69 0.77 19.71
CA PRO A 158 8.82 -0.57 19.11
C PRO A 158 7.44 -1.16 18.83
N ALA A 159 7.24 -1.62 17.60
CA ALA A 159 6.01 -2.29 17.21
C ALA A 159 5.88 -3.66 17.88
N THR A 160 4.67 -3.99 18.29
CA THR A 160 4.35 -5.29 18.89
C THR A 160 4.41 -6.38 17.84
N LYS A 161 5.18 -7.44 18.12
CA LYS A 161 5.25 -8.62 17.27
C LYS A 161 4.91 -9.87 18.08
N LEU A 162 3.85 -10.57 17.69
CA LEU A 162 3.51 -11.87 18.28
C LEU A 162 4.16 -13.00 17.52
N GLU A 163 4.67 -13.97 18.26
CA GLU A 163 5.03 -15.27 17.71
C GLU A 163 3.76 -16.08 17.42
N LEU A 164 3.43 -16.19 16.13
CA LEU A 164 2.22 -16.89 15.72
C LEU A 164 2.47 -18.40 15.63
N PRO A 165 1.58 -19.24 16.17
CA PRO A 165 1.66 -20.70 16.02
C PRO A 165 1.70 -21.10 14.55
N ALA A 166 2.50 -22.13 14.23
CA ALA A 166 2.63 -22.63 12.85
C ALA A 166 1.29 -23.03 12.24
N GLU A 167 0.39 -23.62 13.04
CA GLU A 167 -0.95 -24.02 12.64
C GLU A 167 -1.79 -22.79 12.22
N LEU A 168 -1.72 -21.68 12.96
CA LEU A 168 -2.41 -20.45 12.61
C LEU A 168 -1.88 -19.86 11.29
N LYS A 169 -0.55 -19.82 11.11
CA LYS A 169 0.08 -19.39 9.86
C LYS A 169 -0.39 -20.25 8.68
N ARG A 170 -0.48 -21.58 8.87
CA ARG A 170 -0.95 -22.52 7.85
C ARG A 170 -2.41 -22.26 7.47
N LYS A 171 -3.31 -22.15 8.44
CA LYS A 171 -4.73 -21.86 8.21
C LYS A 171 -4.94 -20.54 7.49
N TYR A 172 -4.22 -19.51 7.91
CA TYR A 172 -4.28 -18.19 7.27
C TYR A 172 -3.82 -18.24 5.81
N LYS A 173 -2.70 -18.93 5.54
CA LYS A 173 -2.21 -19.12 4.17
C LYS A 173 -3.23 -19.85 3.28
N GLN A 174 -3.89 -20.87 3.80
CA GLN A 174 -4.95 -21.60 3.10
C GLN A 174 -6.12 -20.67 2.77
N LEU A 175 -6.59 -19.89 3.75
CA LEU A 175 -7.64 -18.90 3.55
C LEU A 175 -7.25 -17.85 2.49
N TYR A 176 -6.02 -17.34 2.57
CA TYR A 176 -5.50 -16.39 1.58
C TYR A 176 -5.55 -16.96 0.17
N ILE A 177 -5.09 -18.21 -0.02
CA ILE A 177 -5.10 -18.89 -1.31
C ILE A 177 -6.52 -19.12 -1.82
N SER A 178 -7.46 -19.50 -0.95
CA SER A 178 -8.88 -19.65 -1.31
C SER A 178 -9.49 -18.34 -1.80
N ILE A 179 -9.30 -17.25 -1.08
CA ILE A 179 -9.79 -15.92 -1.48
C ILE A 179 -9.20 -15.51 -2.83
N GLU A 180 -7.89 -15.68 -3.03
CA GLU A 180 -7.21 -15.35 -4.27
C GLU A 180 -7.78 -16.15 -5.46
N LYS A 181 -8.06 -17.44 -5.25
CA LYS A 181 -8.68 -18.31 -6.27
C LYS A 181 -10.10 -17.85 -6.63
N GLU A 182 -10.94 -17.55 -5.63
CA GLU A 182 -12.31 -17.11 -5.90
C GLU A 182 -12.36 -15.74 -6.61
N LEU A 183 -11.49 -14.81 -6.21
CA LEU A 183 -11.36 -13.54 -6.94
C LEU A 183 -10.89 -13.74 -8.37
N GLY A 184 -10.01 -14.72 -8.62
CA GLY A 184 -9.60 -15.12 -9.97
C GLY A 184 -10.78 -15.63 -10.80
N ASN A 185 -11.58 -16.54 -10.26
CA ASN A 185 -12.76 -17.08 -10.92
C ASN A 185 -13.77 -15.98 -11.29
N ILE A 186 -14.05 -15.05 -10.37
CA ILE A 186 -14.96 -13.92 -10.63
C ILE A 186 -14.41 -13.05 -11.77
N GLN A 187 -13.11 -12.82 -11.81
CA GLN A 187 -12.49 -12.01 -12.84
C GLN A 187 -12.54 -12.65 -14.22
N ASP A 188 -12.38 -13.96 -14.30
CA ASP A 188 -12.50 -14.72 -15.55
C ASP A 188 -13.93 -14.66 -16.11
N VAL A 189 -14.94 -14.71 -15.24
CA VAL A 189 -16.34 -14.51 -15.63
C VAL A 189 -16.56 -13.10 -16.17
N LEU A 190 -16.12 -12.08 -15.45
CA LEU A 190 -16.27 -10.68 -15.87
C LEU A 190 -15.53 -10.38 -17.20
N ALA A 191 -14.38 -11.02 -17.44
CA ALA A 191 -13.65 -10.87 -18.69
C ALA A 191 -14.43 -11.45 -19.89
N LYS A 192 -15.06 -12.62 -19.72
CA LYS A 192 -15.91 -13.23 -20.75
C LYS A 192 -17.14 -12.37 -21.06
N GLU A 193 -17.82 -11.84 -20.05
CA GLU A 193 -18.97 -10.96 -20.23
C GLU A 193 -18.58 -9.65 -20.95
N ALA A 194 -17.42 -9.09 -20.59
CA ALA A 194 -16.91 -7.89 -21.28
C ALA A 194 -16.60 -8.14 -22.75
N GLU A 195 -16.08 -9.32 -23.10
CA GLU A 195 -15.84 -9.74 -24.49
C GLU A 195 -17.15 -9.87 -25.29
N LEU A 196 -18.18 -10.49 -24.69
CA LEU A 196 -19.51 -10.58 -25.29
C LEU A 196 -20.11 -9.20 -25.59
N LEU A 197 -20.01 -8.26 -24.63
CA LEU A 197 -20.47 -6.89 -24.82
C LEU A 197 -19.72 -6.16 -25.95
N LEU A 198 -18.43 -6.37 -26.10
CA LEU A 198 -17.64 -5.80 -27.19
C LEU A 198 -18.06 -6.33 -28.53
N ASN A 199 -18.30 -7.63 -28.66
CA ASN A 199 -18.78 -8.26 -29.91
C ASN A 199 -20.14 -7.68 -30.33
N LEU A 200 -21.08 -7.54 -29.36
CA LEU A 200 -22.40 -6.92 -29.63
C LEU A 200 -22.31 -5.44 -30.05
N LEU A 201 -21.27 -4.71 -29.64
CA LEU A 201 -21.06 -3.35 -30.09
C LEU A 201 -20.46 -3.27 -31.51
N GLN A 202 -19.66 -4.28 -31.92
CA GLN A 202 -19.07 -4.35 -33.24
C GLN A 202 -20.10 -4.77 -34.30
N ASP A 203 -21.04 -5.65 -33.96
CA ASP A 203 -22.11 -6.09 -34.86
C ASP A 203 -23.15 -5.00 -35.18
N LYS A 204 -23.12 -3.85 -34.49
CA LYS A 204 -24.01 -2.69 -34.69
C LYS A 204 -23.38 -1.56 -35.49
N GLN A 205 -22.16 -1.70 -35.96
CA GLN A 205 -21.48 -0.73 -36.83
C GLN A 205 -21.48 -1.19 -38.30
#